data_e366861b7d281c68dede3cf23c06a947
#
_entry.id   e366861b7d281c68dede3cf23c06a947
#
_cell.length_a   1.000
_cell.length_b   1.000
_cell.length_c   1.000
_cell.angle_alpha   90.00
_cell.angle_beta   90.00
_cell.angle_gamma   90.00
#
_symmetry.space_group_name_H-M   'P 1'
#
loop_
_entity.id
_entity.type
_entity.pdbx_description
1 polymer ?
#
loop_
_entity_poly.entity_id
_entity_poly.type
_entity_poly.pdbx_seq_one_letter_code
_entity_poly.pdbx_strand_id
1 'polypeptide(L)'
;GGMGGAISRAKELVEQTDGAWMPQQFDNPANFEIHKLTTAHEILKDFEDSPIDVMITGVGTGGHITGCAEVLKDAWPEFKAYAVEPAGSPVISGGKPGPHPIQGIGAGFIPDNLHTQSIDGAIQVDPADAKEWARKSASEEGILVGISSGATLAAIAQKVKDLPAGTRVLGFNYDTGE
;
A
#
# COMPACT_ATOMS: atom_id res chain seq x y z
N GLY A 1 -16.52 10.96 -10.74
CA GLY A 1 -16.81 9.83 -10.01
C GLY A 1 -15.69 9.12 -9.25
N GLY A 2 -14.41 9.39 -9.53
CA GLY A 2 -13.33 8.67 -8.85
C GLY A 2 -13.36 7.15 -9.11
N MET A 3 -12.68 6.36 -8.23
CA MET A 3 -12.61 4.90 -8.36
C MET A 3 -13.99 4.24 -8.22
N GLY A 4 -14.83 4.69 -7.30
CA GLY A 4 -16.20 4.17 -7.16
C GLY A 4 -17.05 4.31 -8.44
N GLY A 5 -16.94 5.47 -9.11
CA GLY A 5 -17.61 5.67 -10.40
C GLY A 5 -17.09 4.77 -11.52
N ALA A 6 -15.78 4.50 -11.55
CA ALA A 6 -15.18 3.57 -12.51
C ALA A 6 -15.68 2.13 -12.28
N ILE A 7 -15.73 1.69 -11.02
CA ILE A 7 -16.26 0.36 -10.64
C ILE A 7 -17.72 0.23 -11.03
N SER A 8 -18.56 1.21 -10.71
CA SER A 8 -19.99 1.19 -11.09
C SER A 8 -20.15 1.08 -12.61
N ARG A 9 -19.41 1.87 -13.37
CA ARG A 9 -19.47 1.84 -14.83
C ARG A 9 -18.99 0.50 -15.42
N ALA A 10 -17.94 -0.08 -14.84
CA ALA A 10 -17.45 -1.40 -15.25
C ALA A 10 -18.51 -2.48 -15.02
N LYS A 11 -19.18 -2.47 -13.86
CA LYS A 11 -20.28 -3.41 -13.55
C LYS A 11 -21.44 -3.29 -14.55
N GLU A 12 -21.87 -2.07 -14.86
CA GLU A 12 -22.89 -1.83 -15.88
C GLU A 12 -22.50 -2.39 -17.26
N LEU A 13 -21.24 -2.23 -17.67
CA LEU A 13 -20.76 -2.73 -18.96
C LEU A 13 -20.72 -4.27 -18.99
N VAL A 14 -20.34 -4.90 -17.88
CA VAL A 14 -20.40 -6.38 -17.77
C VAL A 14 -21.83 -6.89 -17.91
N GLU A 15 -22.80 -6.24 -17.25
CA GLU A 15 -24.21 -6.61 -17.35
C GLU A 15 -24.79 -6.43 -18.76
N GLN A 16 -24.30 -5.45 -19.52
CA GLN A 16 -24.78 -5.09 -20.87
C GLN A 16 -24.08 -5.83 -22.00
N THR A 17 -22.98 -6.54 -21.71
CA THR A 17 -22.12 -7.16 -22.73
C THR A 17 -22.01 -8.66 -22.50
N ASP A 18 -22.57 -9.44 -23.42
CA ASP A 18 -22.49 -10.90 -23.33
C ASP A 18 -21.04 -11.40 -23.36
N GLY A 19 -20.71 -12.31 -22.44
CA GLY A 19 -19.35 -12.84 -22.25
C GLY A 19 -18.34 -11.88 -21.63
N ALA A 20 -18.74 -10.66 -21.23
CA ALA A 20 -17.83 -9.74 -20.52
C ALA A 20 -17.56 -10.24 -19.10
N TRP A 21 -16.33 -9.98 -18.64
CA TRP A 21 -15.87 -10.37 -17.32
C TRP A 21 -15.05 -9.25 -16.67
N MET A 22 -15.17 -9.09 -15.35
CA MET A 22 -14.44 -8.11 -14.56
C MET A 22 -13.61 -8.83 -13.48
N PRO A 23 -12.27 -8.65 -13.43
CA PRO A 23 -11.38 -9.29 -12.44
C PRO A 23 -11.64 -8.89 -10.99
N GLN A 24 -12.26 -7.75 -10.76
CA GLN A 24 -12.62 -7.22 -9.44
C GLN A 24 -11.42 -7.10 -8.47
N GLN A 25 -10.43 -6.31 -8.86
CA GLN A 25 -9.16 -6.19 -8.12
C GLN A 25 -9.29 -5.81 -6.65
N PHE A 26 -10.41 -5.20 -6.23
CA PHE A 26 -10.62 -4.81 -4.85
C PHE A 26 -11.25 -5.91 -3.97
N ASP A 27 -11.92 -6.89 -4.60
CA ASP A 27 -12.75 -7.89 -3.94
C ASP A 27 -12.24 -9.32 -4.19
N ASN A 28 -11.52 -9.55 -5.30
CA ASN A 28 -11.05 -10.88 -5.69
C ASN A 28 -9.89 -11.34 -4.78
N PRO A 29 -10.05 -12.44 -4.02
CA PRO A 29 -9.02 -12.92 -3.09
C PRO A 29 -7.71 -13.35 -3.77
N ALA A 30 -7.74 -13.71 -5.06
CA ALA A 30 -6.53 -14.01 -5.82
C ALA A 30 -5.49 -12.89 -5.75
N ASN A 31 -5.92 -11.64 -5.49
CA ASN A 31 -5.04 -10.49 -5.33
C ASN A 31 -4.11 -10.63 -4.11
N PHE A 32 -4.64 -10.89 -2.92
CA PHE A 32 -3.77 -11.06 -1.75
C PHE A 32 -3.13 -12.45 -1.70
N GLU A 33 -3.79 -13.47 -2.26
CA GLU A 33 -3.26 -14.83 -2.31
C GLU A 33 -1.96 -14.91 -3.11
N ILE A 34 -1.86 -14.22 -4.26
CA ILE A 34 -0.62 -14.23 -5.04
C ILE A 34 0.53 -13.58 -4.27
N HIS A 35 0.28 -12.53 -3.48
CA HIS A 35 1.30 -11.92 -2.63
C HIS A 35 1.74 -12.84 -1.48
N LYS A 36 0.83 -13.65 -0.93
CA LYS A 36 1.20 -14.71 0.01
C LYS A 36 2.14 -15.75 -0.63
N LEU A 37 1.80 -16.17 -1.83
CA LEU A 37 2.52 -17.26 -2.52
C LEU A 37 3.85 -16.83 -3.13
N THR A 38 4.04 -15.55 -3.44
CA THR A 38 5.21 -15.04 -4.15
C THR A 38 5.92 -13.94 -3.38
N THR A 39 5.42 -12.72 -3.36
CA THR A 39 6.06 -11.52 -2.81
C THR A 39 6.54 -11.70 -1.37
N ALA A 40 5.71 -12.29 -0.50
CA ALA A 40 6.09 -12.52 0.88
C ALA A 40 7.27 -13.49 1.02
N HIS A 41 7.30 -14.53 0.18
CA HIS A 41 8.41 -15.50 0.18
C HIS A 41 9.69 -14.93 -0.43
N GLU A 42 9.58 -14.04 -1.41
CA GLU A 42 10.72 -13.28 -1.94
C GLU A 42 11.33 -12.42 -0.82
N ILE A 43 10.50 -11.69 -0.07
CA ILE A 43 10.94 -10.89 1.09
C ILE A 43 11.60 -11.79 2.16
N LEU A 44 11.00 -12.92 2.52
CA LEU A 44 11.58 -13.86 3.49
C LEU A 44 12.96 -14.35 3.07
N LYS A 45 13.11 -14.68 1.80
CA LYS A 45 14.38 -15.15 1.23
C LYS A 45 15.43 -14.05 1.21
N ASP A 46 15.07 -12.84 0.78
CA ASP A 46 16.02 -11.73 0.65
C ASP A 46 16.51 -11.22 2.01
N PHE A 47 15.73 -11.45 3.07
CA PHE A 47 16.03 -11.01 4.44
C PHE A 47 16.20 -12.18 5.43
N GLU A 48 16.53 -13.39 4.94
CA GLU A 48 16.69 -14.60 5.76
C GLU A 48 17.69 -14.39 6.92
N ASP A 49 18.87 -13.84 6.62
CA ASP A 49 19.93 -13.59 7.60
C ASP A 49 19.69 -12.32 8.44
N SER A 50 18.64 -11.58 8.16
CA SER A 50 18.47 -10.24 8.68
C SER A 50 17.02 -9.79 8.62
N PRO A 51 16.16 -10.39 9.46
CA PRO A 51 14.71 -10.16 9.45
C PRO A 51 14.32 -8.69 9.52
N ILE A 52 13.22 -8.34 8.86
CA ILE A 52 12.62 -7.00 8.88
C ILE A 52 11.72 -6.87 10.10
N ASP A 53 11.78 -5.73 10.80
CA ASP A 53 10.93 -5.44 11.95
C ASP A 53 9.61 -4.78 11.56
N VAL A 54 9.66 -3.91 10.54
CA VAL A 54 8.52 -3.07 10.15
C VAL A 54 8.40 -3.00 8.63
N MET A 55 7.21 -3.21 8.11
CA MET A 55 6.85 -2.90 6.73
C MET A 55 5.90 -1.70 6.67
N ILE A 56 6.20 -0.75 5.80
CA ILE A 56 5.35 0.42 5.55
C ILE A 56 5.05 0.48 4.05
N THR A 57 3.78 0.41 3.67
CA THR A 57 3.39 0.35 2.26
C THR A 57 2.05 1.04 1.98
N GLY A 58 1.93 1.64 0.80
CA GLY A 58 0.72 2.27 0.31
C GLY A 58 -0.41 1.27 0.06
N VAL A 59 -1.64 1.70 0.33
CA VAL A 59 -2.82 0.85 0.12
C VAL A 59 -3.66 1.36 -1.04
N GLY A 60 -3.65 0.60 -2.14
CA GLY A 60 -4.59 0.72 -3.25
C GLY A 60 -5.69 -0.33 -3.13
N THR A 61 -5.42 -1.57 -3.56
CA THR A 61 -6.35 -2.70 -3.45
C THR A 61 -6.30 -3.43 -2.11
N GLY A 62 -5.25 -3.23 -1.33
CA GLY A 62 -5.05 -3.91 -0.05
C GLY A 62 -4.37 -5.28 -0.14
N GLY A 63 -4.35 -5.90 -1.33
CA GLY A 63 -3.84 -7.27 -1.48
C GLY A 63 -2.37 -7.44 -1.14
N HIS A 64 -1.53 -6.49 -1.54
CA HIS A 64 -0.10 -6.52 -1.25
C HIS A 64 0.19 -6.52 0.26
N ILE A 65 -0.33 -5.53 1.00
CA ILE A 65 -0.08 -5.45 2.44
C ILE A 65 -0.68 -6.63 3.19
N THR A 66 -1.88 -7.07 2.82
CA THR A 66 -2.54 -8.22 3.43
C THR A 66 -1.72 -9.49 3.24
N GLY A 67 -1.40 -9.82 1.99
CA GLY A 67 -0.67 -11.04 1.67
C GLY A 67 0.71 -11.10 2.30
N CYS A 68 1.46 -9.99 2.24
CA CYS A 68 2.77 -9.92 2.87
C CYS A 68 2.69 -9.93 4.40
N ALA A 69 1.80 -9.13 5.01
CA ALA A 69 1.73 -9.03 6.47
C ALA A 69 1.36 -10.36 7.12
N GLU A 70 0.43 -11.12 6.56
CA GLU A 70 0.02 -12.40 7.13
C GLU A 70 1.17 -13.41 7.14
N VAL A 71 1.89 -13.56 6.03
CA VAL A 71 3.02 -14.50 5.95
C VAL A 71 4.22 -14.04 6.78
N LEU A 72 4.54 -12.73 6.75
CA LEU A 72 5.69 -12.20 7.47
C LEU A 72 5.49 -12.22 9.00
N LYS A 73 4.25 -12.02 9.49
CA LYS A 73 3.93 -12.16 10.92
C LYS A 73 4.02 -13.59 11.42
N ASP A 74 3.69 -14.57 10.57
CA ASP A 74 3.87 -15.98 10.91
C ASP A 74 5.34 -16.35 11.04
N ALA A 75 6.20 -15.81 10.16
CA ALA A 75 7.63 -16.08 10.17
C ALA A 75 8.39 -15.25 11.23
N TRP A 76 7.97 -14.00 11.45
CA TRP A 76 8.59 -13.03 12.35
C TRP A 76 7.53 -12.49 13.33
N PRO A 77 7.33 -13.11 14.51
CA PRO A 77 6.22 -12.78 15.42
C PRO A 77 6.15 -11.32 15.90
N GLU A 78 7.30 -10.62 15.98
CA GLU A 78 7.36 -9.21 16.37
C GLU A 78 7.18 -8.23 15.20
N PHE A 79 7.05 -8.74 13.98
CA PHE A 79 6.90 -7.94 12.77
C PHE A 79 5.63 -7.07 12.80
N LYS A 80 5.76 -5.83 12.32
CA LYS A 80 4.67 -4.86 12.23
C LYS A 80 4.45 -4.39 10.79
N ALA A 81 3.19 -4.24 10.41
CA ALA A 81 2.79 -3.75 9.10
C ALA A 81 1.93 -2.48 9.22
N TYR A 82 2.34 -1.40 8.56
CA TYR A 82 1.61 -0.14 8.54
C TYR A 82 1.16 0.21 7.13
N ALA A 83 -0.13 0.53 7.01
CA ALA A 83 -0.73 1.05 5.79
C ALA A 83 -0.39 2.53 5.60
N VAL A 84 -0.18 2.97 4.35
CA VAL A 84 -0.09 4.40 4.03
C VAL A 84 -1.34 4.82 3.27
N GLU A 85 -1.96 5.90 3.73
CA GLU A 85 -3.14 6.48 3.11
C GLU A 85 -3.01 8.00 2.97
N PRO A 86 -3.73 8.63 2.02
CA PRO A 86 -3.73 10.09 1.89
C PRO A 86 -4.42 10.76 3.08
N ALA A 87 -3.83 11.80 3.66
CA ALA A 87 -4.42 12.58 4.74
C ALA A 87 -5.78 13.20 4.38
N GLY A 88 -6.00 13.52 3.09
CA GLY A 88 -7.28 14.00 2.58
C GLY A 88 -8.36 12.92 2.40
N SER A 89 -8.03 11.63 2.54
CA SER A 89 -8.95 10.50 2.39
C SER A 89 -8.59 9.35 3.35
N PRO A 90 -8.57 9.59 4.68
CA PRO A 90 -8.01 8.66 5.66
C PRO A 90 -9.03 7.60 6.09
N VAL A 91 -9.56 6.83 5.15
CA VAL A 91 -10.63 5.86 5.39
C VAL A 91 -10.19 4.67 6.24
N ILE A 92 -8.92 4.26 6.14
CA ILE A 92 -8.36 3.15 6.94
C ILE A 92 -8.26 3.56 8.41
N SER A 93 -7.91 4.83 8.67
CA SER A 93 -7.91 5.42 10.03
C SER A 93 -9.31 5.79 10.56
N GLY A 94 -10.39 5.45 9.84
CA GLY A 94 -11.78 5.74 10.25
C GLY A 94 -12.27 7.14 9.86
N GLY A 95 -11.54 7.87 9.04
CA GLY A 95 -11.94 9.17 8.51
C GLY A 95 -12.88 9.05 7.30
N LYS A 96 -13.24 10.20 6.74
CA LYS A 96 -14.12 10.27 5.56
C LYS A 96 -13.31 10.24 4.26
N PRO A 97 -13.84 9.62 3.19
CA PRO A 97 -13.22 9.72 1.87
C PRO A 97 -13.25 11.15 1.35
N GLY A 98 -12.19 11.53 0.64
CA GLY A 98 -12.05 12.84 0.02
C GLY A 98 -11.15 12.80 -1.22
N PRO A 99 -11.14 13.88 -2.02
CA PRO A 99 -10.26 13.99 -3.17
C PRO A 99 -8.80 14.18 -2.74
N HIS A 100 -7.89 13.53 -3.43
CA HIS A 100 -6.46 13.68 -3.24
C HIS A 100 -5.70 13.38 -4.56
N PRO A 101 -4.50 13.95 -4.76
CA PRO A 101 -3.72 13.76 -5.98
C PRO A 101 -2.70 12.61 -5.91
N ILE A 102 -2.66 11.84 -4.84
CA ILE A 102 -1.72 10.70 -4.71
C ILE A 102 -2.29 9.52 -5.49
N GLN A 103 -1.83 9.32 -6.72
CA GLN A 103 -2.26 8.21 -7.56
C GLN A 103 -1.75 6.87 -7.00
N GLY A 104 -2.53 5.80 -7.22
CA GLY A 104 -2.16 4.43 -6.84
C GLY A 104 -2.61 3.99 -5.45
N ILE A 105 -2.89 4.93 -4.54
CA ILE A 105 -3.38 4.64 -3.19
C ILE A 105 -4.66 5.43 -2.86
N GLY A 106 -5.35 5.07 -1.79
CA GLY A 106 -6.49 5.83 -1.30
C GLY A 106 -7.73 5.74 -2.20
N ALA A 107 -8.27 4.55 -2.43
CA ALA A 107 -9.45 4.31 -3.28
C ALA A 107 -10.74 5.02 -2.80
N GLY A 108 -10.76 5.56 -1.58
CA GLY A 108 -11.90 6.23 -0.97
C GLY A 108 -12.85 5.28 -0.24
N PHE A 109 -12.49 4.03 -0.11
CA PHE A 109 -13.18 2.98 0.65
C PHE A 109 -12.16 1.96 1.14
N ILE A 110 -12.55 1.11 2.10
CA ILE A 110 -11.74 -0.03 2.55
C ILE A 110 -12.03 -1.21 1.61
N PRO A 111 -11.03 -1.69 0.83
CA PRO A 111 -11.22 -2.85 -0.05
C PRO A 111 -11.43 -4.14 0.75
N ASP A 112 -12.19 -5.10 0.21
CA ASP A 112 -12.36 -6.43 0.83
C ASP A 112 -11.04 -7.19 0.92
N ASN A 113 -10.10 -6.93 0.00
CA ASN A 113 -8.74 -7.46 0.02
C ASN A 113 -7.83 -6.86 1.11
N LEU A 114 -8.26 -5.82 1.82
CA LEU A 114 -7.54 -5.28 2.97
C LEU A 114 -8.04 -5.92 4.26
N HIS A 115 -7.30 -6.88 4.77
CA HIS A 115 -7.57 -7.48 6.08
C HIS A 115 -7.04 -6.56 7.18
N THR A 116 -7.90 -5.69 7.69
CA THR A 116 -7.52 -4.65 8.68
C THR A 116 -6.97 -5.23 9.98
N GLN A 117 -7.33 -6.47 10.33
CA GLN A 117 -6.76 -7.20 11.47
C GLN A 117 -5.29 -7.62 11.26
N SER A 118 -4.81 -7.65 10.04
CA SER A 118 -3.43 -8.02 9.71
C SER A 118 -2.47 -6.84 9.75
N ILE A 119 -2.96 -5.59 9.88
CA ILE A 119 -2.16 -4.38 9.96
C ILE A 119 -2.11 -3.82 11.38
N ASP A 120 -1.00 -3.15 11.73
CA ASP A 120 -0.77 -2.56 13.07
C ASP A 120 -1.15 -1.09 13.13
N GLY A 121 -1.60 -0.50 12.03
CA GLY A 121 -2.10 0.86 11.95
C GLY A 121 -1.99 1.45 10.55
N ALA A 122 -2.41 2.71 10.44
CA ALA A 122 -2.32 3.49 9.20
C ALA A 122 -1.59 4.81 9.45
N ILE A 123 -0.81 5.24 8.46
CA ILE A 123 -0.05 6.50 8.47
C ILE A 123 -0.62 7.39 7.38
N GLN A 124 -1.04 8.58 7.78
CA GLN A 124 -1.59 9.58 6.87
C GLN A 124 -0.47 10.45 6.31
N VAL A 125 -0.48 10.66 4.99
CA VAL A 125 0.52 11.47 4.29
C VAL A 125 -0.13 12.57 3.48
N ASP A 126 0.38 13.78 3.64
CA ASP A 126 -0.02 14.91 2.81
C ASP A 126 0.59 14.82 1.39
N PRO A 127 -0.15 15.26 0.36
CA PRO A 127 0.36 15.27 -1.01
C PRO A 127 1.64 16.11 -1.22
N ALA A 128 1.82 17.15 -0.41
CA ALA A 128 3.03 17.96 -0.44
C ALA A 128 4.25 17.15 0.00
N ASP A 129 4.13 16.42 1.10
CA ASP A 129 5.19 15.55 1.62
C ASP A 129 5.50 14.40 0.63
N ALA A 130 4.46 13.78 0.06
CA ALA A 130 4.64 12.74 -0.95
C ALA A 130 5.46 13.24 -2.15
N LYS A 131 5.18 14.45 -2.65
CA LYS A 131 5.94 15.06 -3.74
C LYS A 131 7.37 15.42 -3.34
N GLU A 132 7.57 15.93 -2.13
CA GLU A 132 8.90 16.27 -1.62
C GLU A 132 9.77 15.02 -1.53
N TRP A 133 9.28 13.94 -0.93
CA TRP A 133 10.02 12.71 -0.78
C TRP A 133 10.30 12.00 -2.11
N ALA A 134 9.38 12.05 -3.08
CA ALA A 134 9.66 11.57 -4.43
C ALA A 134 10.81 12.35 -5.09
N ARG A 135 10.85 13.69 -4.93
CA ARG A 135 11.97 14.52 -5.44
C ARG A 135 13.28 14.23 -4.73
N LYS A 136 13.25 14.07 -3.40
CA LYS A 136 14.46 13.70 -2.63
C LYS A 136 15.03 12.38 -3.08
N SER A 137 14.19 11.36 -3.26
CA SER A 137 14.61 10.06 -3.81
C SER A 137 15.35 10.21 -5.14
N ALA A 138 14.85 11.06 -6.04
CA ALA A 138 15.50 11.31 -7.32
C ALA A 138 16.80 12.11 -7.18
N SER A 139 16.83 13.17 -6.36
CA SER A 139 17.97 14.11 -6.28
C SER A 139 19.09 13.60 -5.36
N GLU A 140 18.78 12.86 -4.32
CA GLU A 140 19.75 12.43 -3.31
C GLU A 140 20.21 10.99 -3.51
N GLU A 141 19.29 10.10 -4.00
CA GLU A 141 19.56 8.68 -4.19
C GLU A 141 19.63 8.26 -5.66
N GLY A 142 19.28 9.14 -6.59
CA GLY A 142 19.24 8.81 -8.03
C GLY A 142 18.10 7.89 -8.44
N ILE A 143 17.08 7.71 -7.60
CA ILE A 143 15.95 6.81 -7.83
C ILE A 143 14.70 7.63 -8.18
N LEU A 144 14.33 7.65 -9.47
CA LEU A 144 13.14 8.34 -9.95
C LEU A 144 11.89 7.50 -9.68
N VAL A 145 11.06 7.94 -8.74
CA VAL A 145 9.86 7.22 -8.29
C VAL A 145 8.60 8.05 -8.47
N GLY A 146 7.45 7.38 -8.55
CA GLY A 146 6.13 8.01 -8.57
C GLY A 146 5.70 8.57 -7.22
N ILE A 147 4.59 9.33 -7.23
CA ILE A 147 4.08 10.01 -6.03
C ILE A 147 3.66 9.05 -4.91
N SER A 148 3.19 7.84 -5.23
CA SER A 148 2.82 6.83 -4.22
C SER A 148 4.04 6.28 -3.49
N SER A 149 5.16 6.10 -4.19
CA SER A 149 6.46 5.76 -3.58
C SER A 149 6.95 6.91 -2.68
N GLY A 150 6.82 8.16 -3.13
CA GLY A 150 7.10 9.33 -2.29
C GLY A 150 6.24 9.38 -1.03
N ALA A 151 4.96 9.00 -1.11
CA ALA A 151 4.10 8.88 0.06
C ALA A 151 4.59 7.81 1.04
N THR A 152 5.03 6.66 0.53
CA THR A 152 5.63 5.61 1.37
C THR A 152 6.90 6.09 2.05
N LEU A 153 7.80 6.75 1.34
CA LEU A 153 9.02 7.34 1.90
C LEU A 153 8.71 8.40 2.97
N ALA A 154 7.72 9.27 2.73
CA ALA A 154 7.26 10.25 3.72
C ALA A 154 6.71 9.57 4.98
N ALA A 155 5.90 8.52 4.82
CA ALA A 155 5.38 7.73 5.94
C ALA A 155 6.50 7.05 6.75
N ILE A 156 7.51 6.51 6.08
CA ILE A 156 8.71 5.95 6.74
C ILE A 156 9.40 7.04 7.55
N ALA A 157 9.66 8.22 6.96
CA ALA A 157 10.31 9.32 7.64
C ALA A 157 9.54 9.87 8.85
N GLN A 158 8.21 9.75 8.84
CA GLN A 158 7.38 10.04 10.01
C GLN A 158 7.56 8.95 11.08
N LYS A 159 7.41 7.67 10.67
CA LYS A 159 7.34 6.54 11.60
C LYS A 159 8.65 6.21 12.30
N VAL A 160 9.79 6.36 11.62
CA VAL A 160 11.12 6.05 12.22
C VAL A 160 11.44 6.89 13.43
N LYS A 161 10.79 8.04 13.62
CA LYS A 161 10.98 8.89 14.80
C LYS A 161 10.48 8.23 16.08
N ASP A 162 9.53 7.31 15.97
CA ASP A 162 8.90 6.59 17.08
C ASP A 162 9.46 5.17 17.26
N LEU A 163 10.37 4.75 16.38
CA LEU A 163 10.94 3.41 16.40
C LEU A 163 12.28 3.38 17.12
N PRO A 164 12.63 2.28 17.82
CA PRO A 164 13.95 2.10 18.41
C PRO A 164 15.07 2.22 17.39
N ALA A 165 16.23 2.69 17.82
CA ALA A 165 17.43 2.70 16.98
C ALA A 165 17.79 1.27 16.55
N GLY A 166 18.13 1.10 15.27
CA GLY A 166 18.45 -0.21 14.69
C GLY A 166 17.23 -0.96 14.12
N THR A 167 16.01 -0.44 14.29
CA THR A 167 14.81 -1.02 13.63
C THR A 167 14.98 -1.04 12.12
N ARG A 168 14.70 -2.19 11.51
CA ARG A 168 14.78 -2.41 10.08
C ARG A 168 13.42 -2.20 9.45
N VAL A 169 13.32 -1.21 8.56
CA VAL A 169 12.07 -0.82 7.91
C VAL A 169 12.13 -1.14 6.43
N LEU A 170 11.16 -1.90 5.95
CA LEU A 170 10.94 -2.20 4.53
C LEU A 170 9.89 -1.24 3.96
N GLY A 171 10.23 -0.55 2.90
CA GLY A 171 9.33 0.21 2.04
C GLY A 171 9.42 -0.25 0.59
N PHE A 172 8.50 0.22 -0.24
CA PHE A 172 8.42 -0.18 -1.65
C PHE A 172 8.41 1.03 -2.58
N ASN A 173 9.16 0.93 -3.65
CA ASN A 173 9.06 1.79 -4.81
C ASN A 173 8.22 1.06 -5.86
N TYR A 174 7.02 1.56 -6.16
CA TYR A 174 6.02 0.84 -6.97
C TYR A 174 6.18 1.08 -8.46
N ASP A 175 6.58 2.28 -8.84
CA ASP A 175 6.61 2.76 -10.22
C ASP A 175 7.70 3.82 -10.41
N THR A 176 7.96 4.15 -11.67
CA THR A 176 8.83 5.26 -12.04
C THR A 176 8.09 6.62 -11.88
N GLY A 177 8.85 7.72 -11.84
CA GLY A 177 8.32 9.07 -11.70
C GLY A 177 7.80 9.71 -13.00
N GLU A 178 7.52 8.92 -14.02
CA GLU A 178 7.03 9.38 -15.33
C GLU A 178 5.57 9.86 -15.32
#